data_602a8c44b91305b939e8799f354270fb
#
_entry.id   602a8c44b91305b939e8799f354270fb
#
_cell.length_a   1.000
_cell.length_b   1.000
_cell.length_c   1.000
_cell.angle_alpha   90.00
_cell.angle_beta   90.00
_cell.angle_gamma   90.00
#
_symmetry.space_group_name_H-M   'P 1'
#
loop_
_entity.id
_entity.type
_entity.pdbx_description
1 polymer ?
#
loop_
_entity_poly.entity_id
_entity_poly.type
_entity_poly.pdbx_seq_one_letter_code
_entity_poly.pdbx_strand_id
1 'polypeptide(L)'
;MKTFTHTLADELRQAAAQTPDRPFIRMLQSEWTFARVDLDSDHIALALHDLGVSHRHNVSLLLPNCIEFALSWFGLAKLGAVAAPVNTAFRGVVLANAVNLVQSRVLIVHAALLPQLVEVKGQLATVTQLIVVGDAPVADALSWATLLRTPLHPLPPPPSHFSDLSLLLYTSGTTGRSKAAMLSNRFVLRHGQGVIDGLGLRADDVLYCPYPMFHMDSAIMTIAPALLLRAVAAIGERFSVSRYWDEMRILQATVFDFMGATLTMLWKQPASVADRAHRARLGWGVPLPDWAGDFEARFGCRLVELYGSTEVGTFIFTPLDAPRRVGSCGKPLGPFEVQLLDEEGFEVPFDTAGELVVRGLEPCVLTDGYWAMPEATLTIFRNQWFHTGDMLRQDADGWLYFIGRRKDMVRRRGENISAAEVEIIVDTHPEVLECAVFGVPSNMTEEDVMVCAVLRTGSALTAQALTDWCTSRMARFMLPRYVRFMPVLPKTPTDKVEKFRLQHEGSADAWDREAASNTPSINT
;
A
#
# COMPACT_ATOMS: atom_id res chain seq x y z
N MET A 1 -8.04 12.41 22.93
CA MET A 1 -7.23 11.98 21.75
C MET A 1 -5.80 12.47 21.94
N LYS A 2 -4.77 11.62 21.74
CA LYS A 2 -3.36 12.01 21.93
C LYS A 2 -2.96 13.00 20.82
N THR A 3 -2.43 14.16 21.19
CA THR A 3 -1.97 15.18 20.23
C THR A 3 -0.46 15.06 20.06
N PHE A 4 0.01 14.87 18.83
CA PHE A 4 1.43 14.77 18.50
C PHE A 4 1.97 16.15 18.13
N THR A 5 2.82 16.71 18.97
CA THR A 5 3.51 17.98 18.79
C THR A 5 5.04 17.83 18.72
N HIS A 6 5.52 16.59 18.62
CA HIS A 6 6.92 16.19 18.56
C HIS A 6 7.18 15.38 17.27
N THR A 7 8.45 15.12 17.00
CA THR A 7 8.88 14.40 15.79
C THR A 7 8.95 12.89 16.01
N LEU A 8 9.11 12.14 14.91
CA LEU A 8 9.39 10.70 14.96
C LEU A 8 10.69 10.38 15.74
N ALA A 9 11.71 11.24 15.58
CA ALA A 9 12.97 11.10 16.31
C ALA A 9 12.79 11.29 17.83
N ASP A 10 11.97 12.26 18.24
CA ASP A 10 11.68 12.48 19.66
C ASP A 10 10.92 11.29 20.26
N GLU A 11 9.98 10.70 19.52
CA GLU A 11 9.26 9.50 19.95
C GLU A 11 10.20 8.30 20.12
N LEU A 12 11.18 8.11 19.21
CA LEU A 12 12.17 7.04 19.34
C LEU A 12 13.08 7.27 20.57
N ARG A 13 13.62 8.47 20.76
CA ARG A 13 14.44 8.80 21.94
C ARG A 13 13.67 8.57 23.25
N GLN A 14 12.40 9.00 23.29
CA GLN A 14 11.54 8.75 24.44
C GLN A 14 11.32 7.25 24.68
N ALA A 15 11.09 6.47 23.62
CA ALA A 15 10.92 5.03 23.73
C ALA A 15 12.19 4.34 24.24
N ALA A 16 13.34 4.69 23.70
CA ALA A 16 14.63 4.17 24.12
C ALA A 16 14.96 4.50 25.58
N ALA A 17 14.62 5.71 26.05
CA ALA A 17 14.81 6.10 27.43
C ALA A 17 13.86 5.36 28.40
N GLN A 18 12.62 5.08 27.98
CA GLN A 18 11.60 4.42 28.82
C GLN A 18 11.75 2.89 28.85
N THR A 19 12.14 2.29 27.75
CA THR A 19 12.16 0.82 27.56
C THR A 19 13.40 0.38 26.78
N PRO A 20 14.63 0.68 27.25
CA PRO A 20 15.86 0.49 26.47
C PRO A 20 16.08 -0.94 25.97
N ASP A 21 15.85 -1.91 26.82
CA ASP A 21 16.14 -3.33 26.55
C ASP A 21 14.98 -4.06 25.87
N ARG A 22 13.85 -3.38 25.67
CA ARG A 22 12.69 -4.01 25.04
C ARG A 22 12.92 -4.18 23.54
N PRO A 23 12.58 -5.36 22.96
CA PRO A 23 12.62 -5.55 21.52
C PRO A 23 11.73 -4.54 20.80
N PHE A 24 12.23 -3.94 19.72
CA PHE A 24 11.48 -3.02 18.87
C PHE A 24 11.34 -3.54 17.45
N ILE A 25 12.44 -3.84 16.76
CA ILE A 25 12.42 -4.38 15.41
C ILE A 25 12.94 -5.80 15.45
N ARG A 26 12.15 -6.73 14.92
CA ARG A 26 12.50 -8.14 14.83
C ARG A 26 12.43 -8.60 13.39
N MET A 27 13.47 -9.29 12.95
CA MET A 27 13.55 -9.99 11.67
C MET A 27 13.89 -11.46 11.92
N LEU A 28 13.77 -12.33 10.93
CA LEU A 28 13.91 -13.79 11.13
C LEU A 28 15.18 -14.23 11.86
N GLN A 29 16.30 -13.50 11.67
CA GLN A 29 17.61 -13.90 12.21
C GLN A 29 18.17 -12.92 13.24
N SER A 30 17.45 -11.84 13.54
CA SER A 30 18.00 -10.76 14.35
C SER A 30 16.91 -9.90 14.99
N GLU A 31 17.29 -9.27 16.10
CA GLU A 31 16.39 -8.43 16.89
C GLU A 31 17.16 -7.19 17.39
N TRP A 32 16.51 -6.04 17.33
CA TRP A 32 17.01 -4.77 17.82
C TRP A 32 16.11 -4.22 18.91
N THR A 33 16.71 -3.87 20.03
CA THR A 33 16.01 -3.18 21.13
C THR A 33 15.81 -1.70 20.79
N PHE A 34 14.96 -1.01 21.54
CA PHE A 34 14.76 0.44 21.39
C PHE A 34 16.07 1.21 21.57
N ALA A 35 16.88 0.89 22.60
CA ALA A 35 18.17 1.53 22.81
C ALA A 35 19.13 1.28 21.63
N ARG A 36 19.12 0.09 21.07
CA ARG A 36 19.99 -0.25 19.95
C ARG A 36 19.60 0.49 18.67
N VAL A 37 18.30 0.57 18.35
CA VAL A 37 17.82 1.32 17.18
C VAL A 37 18.13 2.81 17.36
N ASP A 38 17.93 3.36 18.56
CA ASP A 38 18.24 4.76 18.84
C ASP A 38 19.73 5.05 18.67
N LEU A 39 20.61 4.26 19.28
CA LEU A 39 22.06 4.41 19.17
C LEU A 39 22.58 4.25 17.74
N ASP A 40 22.17 3.16 17.05
CA ASP A 40 22.64 2.91 15.69
C ASP A 40 22.15 3.99 14.73
N SER A 41 20.93 4.52 14.92
CA SER A 41 20.44 5.64 14.13
C SER A 41 21.13 6.98 14.45
N ASP A 42 21.73 7.17 15.64
CA ASP A 42 22.62 8.32 15.92
C ASP A 42 23.91 8.25 15.09
N HIS A 43 24.53 7.07 14.99
CA HIS A 43 25.70 6.88 14.13
C HIS A 43 25.38 7.21 12.66
N ILE A 44 24.22 6.74 12.16
CA ILE A 44 23.76 7.02 10.80
C ILE A 44 23.48 8.52 10.61
N ALA A 45 22.83 9.18 11.56
CA ALA A 45 22.57 10.61 11.50
C ALA A 45 23.88 11.42 11.40
N LEU A 46 24.86 11.10 12.24
CA LEU A 46 26.16 11.76 12.24
C LEU A 46 26.89 11.56 10.91
N ALA A 47 26.97 10.32 10.43
CA ALA A 47 27.61 10.02 9.17
C ALA A 47 26.96 10.76 7.98
N LEU A 48 25.62 10.81 7.94
CA LEU A 48 24.89 11.55 6.91
C LEU A 48 25.08 13.06 7.03
N HIS A 49 25.16 13.60 8.26
CA HIS A 49 25.49 14.99 8.51
C HIS A 49 26.88 15.36 7.97
N ASP A 50 27.88 14.52 8.22
CA ASP A 50 29.24 14.73 7.72
C ASP A 50 29.33 14.69 6.18
N LEU A 51 28.38 14.00 5.54
CA LEU A 51 28.17 14.02 4.08
C LEU A 51 27.36 15.21 3.59
N GLY A 52 27.00 16.15 4.48
CA GLY A 52 26.26 17.38 4.17
C GLY A 52 24.75 17.20 4.11
N VAL A 53 24.19 16.09 4.63
CA VAL A 53 22.74 15.94 4.80
C VAL A 53 22.29 16.76 6.00
N SER A 54 21.25 17.55 5.84
CA SER A 54 20.71 18.42 6.89
C SER A 54 19.20 18.51 6.80
N HIS A 55 18.58 19.34 7.66
CA HIS A 55 17.15 19.58 7.72
C HIS A 55 16.55 19.81 6.32
N ARG A 56 15.45 19.10 6.03
CA ARG A 56 14.70 19.11 4.76
C ARG A 56 15.43 18.59 3.52
N HIS A 57 16.62 18.01 3.66
CA HIS A 57 17.25 17.30 2.55
C HIS A 57 16.57 15.94 2.34
N ASN A 58 16.34 15.57 1.08
CA ASN A 58 15.81 14.26 0.72
C ASN A 58 16.96 13.25 0.50
N VAL A 59 16.80 12.04 1.02
CA VAL A 59 17.72 10.92 0.80
C VAL A 59 16.94 9.73 0.24
N SER A 60 17.35 9.25 -0.93
CA SER A 60 16.71 8.09 -1.56
C SER A 60 17.19 6.79 -0.91
N LEU A 61 16.24 5.89 -0.61
CA LEU A 61 16.49 4.56 -0.04
C LEU A 61 16.06 3.49 -1.04
N LEU A 62 17.00 2.86 -1.73
CA LEU A 62 16.76 1.71 -2.61
C LEU A 62 17.13 0.43 -1.86
N LEU A 63 16.30 0.08 -0.90
CA LEU A 63 16.54 -0.99 0.08
C LEU A 63 15.38 -1.99 0.11
N PRO A 64 15.65 -3.31 0.20
CA PRO A 64 14.64 -4.30 0.54
C PRO A 64 14.24 -4.17 2.02
N ASN A 65 13.41 -5.07 2.50
CA ASN A 65 13.14 -5.18 3.93
C ASN A 65 14.43 -5.59 4.66
N CYS A 66 15.05 -4.65 5.34
CA CYS A 66 16.27 -4.83 6.13
C CYS A 66 16.32 -3.80 7.25
N ILE A 67 17.13 -4.04 8.26
CA ILE A 67 17.25 -3.11 9.40
C ILE A 67 17.84 -1.77 8.98
N GLU A 68 18.70 -1.77 8.00
CA GLU A 68 19.33 -0.56 7.47
C GLU A 68 18.32 0.44 6.92
N PHE A 69 17.17 -0.05 6.45
CA PHE A 69 16.07 0.83 6.08
C PHE A 69 15.56 1.61 7.29
N ALA A 70 15.23 0.92 8.37
CA ALA A 70 14.71 1.56 9.59
C ALA A 70 15.74 2.50 10.21
N LEU A 71 17.00 2.06 10.31
CA LEU A 71 18.09 2.88 10.84
C LEU A 71 18.33 4.13 9.99
N SER A 72 18.23 4.02 8.65
CA SER A 72 18.30 5.18 7.74
C SER A 72 17.16 6.14 8.00
N TRP A 73 15.93 5.64 8.08
CA TRP A 73 14.75 6.48 8.29
C TRP A 73 14.82 7.23 9.63
N PHE A 74 15.14 6.52 10.73
CA PHE A 74 15.29 7.16 12.04
C PHE A 74 16.51 8.11 12.09
N GLY A 75 17.63 7.75 11.45
CA GLY A 75 18.80 8.63 11.35
C GLY A 75 18.48 9.93 10.59
N LEU A 76 17.73 9.84 9.48
CA LEU A 76 17.25 11.02 8.75
C LEU A 76 16.28 11.84 9.58
N ALA A 77 15.34 11.21 10.29
CA ALA A 77 14.42 11.90 11.19
C ALA A 77 15.16 12.69 12.28
N LYS A 78 16.29 12.16 12.82
CA LYS A 78 17.16 12.85 13.80
C LYS A 78 17.84 14.09 13.23
N LEU A 79 18.04 14.17 11.91
CA LEU A 79 18.55 15.34 11.21
C LEU A 79 17.44 16.30 10.75
N GLY A 80 16.16 15.92 10.90
CA GLY A 80 15.04 16.61 10.26
C GLY A 80 15.10 16.50 8.73
N ALA A 81 15.79 15.50 8.21
CA ALA A 81 15.87 15.17 6.80
C ALA A 81 14.76 14.17 6.43
N VAL A 82 14.51 13.98 5.13
CA VAL A 82 13.36 13.25 4.60
C VAL A 82 13.83 11.95 3.95
N ALA A 83 13.25 10.83 4.36
CA ALA A 83 13.47 9.57 3.68
C ALA A 83 12.56 9.45 2.44
N ALA A 84 13.14 9.09 1.29
CA ALA A 84 12.45 8.84 0.03
C ALA A 84 12.66 7.37 -0.40
N PRO A 85 11.88 6.42 0.16
CA PRO A 85 12.02 5.01 -0.15
C PRO A 85 11.58 4.70 -1.57
N VAL A 86 12.49 4.16 -2.37
CA VAL A 86 12.26 3.81 -3.78
C VAL A 86 11.82 2.35 -3.90
N ASN A 87 10.79 2.08 -4.69
CA ASN A 87 10.35 0.73 -4.96
C ASN A 87 11.49 -0.11 -5.59
N THR A 88 11.87 -1.19 -4.95
CA THR A 88 13.00 -2.05 -5.35
C THR A 88 12.78 -2.79 -6.67
N ALA A 89 11.56 -2.80 -7.18
CA ALA A 89 11.23 -3.37 -8.47
C ALA A 89 11.35 -2.36 -9.65
N PHE A 90 11.57 -1.07 -9.38
CA PHE A 90 11.76 -0.08 -10.45
C PHE A 90 13.04 -0.37 -11.23
N ARG A 91 12.99 -0.20 -12.55
CA ARG A 91 14.10 -0.43 -13.51
C ARG A 91 14.17 0.69 -14.52
N GLY A 92 15.33 0.84 -15.15
CA GLY A 92 15.53 1.76 -16.27
C GLY A 92 15.06 3.19 -15.96
N VAL A 93 14.39 3.81 -16.91
CA VAL A 93 13.92 5.18 -16.83
C VAL A 93 12.97 5.44 -15.64
N VAL A 94 12.20 4.43 -15.20
CA VAL A 94 11.29 4.56 -14.05
C VAL A 94 12.08 4.75 -12.76
N LEU A 95 13.17 3.98 -12.58
CA LEU A 95 14.07 4.12 -11.43
C LEU A 95 14.77 5.50 -11.46
N ALA A 96 15.32 5.88 -12.60
CA ALA A 96 15.98 7.18 -12.74
C ALA A 96 15.02 8.35 -12.44
N ASN A 97 13.80 8.30 -12.97
CA ASN A 97 12.78 9.32 -12.74
C ASN A 97 12.38 9.42 -11.27
N ALA A 98 12.22 8.28 -10.57
CA ALA A 98 11.86 8.27 -9.16
C ALA A 98 12.95 8.95 -8.30
N VAL A 99 14.22 8.60 -8.50
CA VAL A 99 15.35 9.21 -7.77
C VAL A 99 15.49 10.70 -8.10
N ASN A 100 15.39 11.06 -9.39
CA ASN A 100 15.52 12.46 -9.82
C ASN A 100 14.36 13.34 -9.36
N LEU A 101 13.14 12.79 -9.25
CA LEU A 101 11.96 13.53 -8.78
C LEU A 101 12.19 14.16 -7.42
N VAL A 102 12.76 13.42 -6.49
CA VAL A 102 12.99 13.88 -5.12
C VAL A 102 14.31 14.62 -4.94
N GLN A 103 15.10 14.79 -6.00
CA GLN A 103 16.35 15.56 -6.02
C GLN A 103 17.36 15.14 -4.95
N SER A 104 17.43 13.85 -4.64
CA SER A 104 18.37 13.31 -3.64
C SER A 104 19.81 13.46 -4.08
N ARG A 105 20.66 13.98 -3.19
CA ARG A 105 22.12 14.00 -3.39
C ARG A 105 22.79 12.72 -2.87
N VAL A 106 22.19 12.08 -1.88
CA VAL A 106 22.63 10.81 -1.31
C VAL A 106 21.64 9.72 -1.67
N LEU A 107 22.14 8.59 -2.14
CA LEU A 107 21.35 7.38 -2.40
C LEU A 107 21.94 6.23 -1.59
N ILE A 108 21.11 5.62 -0.73
CA ILE A 108 21.46 4.41 0.01
C ILE A 108 20.88 3.22 -0.74
N VAL A 109 21.72 2.27 -1.14
CA VAL A 109 21.32 1.13 -1.97
C VAL A 109 21.82 -0.19 -1.40
N HIS A 110 20.98 -1.22 -1.46
CA HIS A 110 21.42 -2.58 -1.11
C HIS A 110 22.24 -3.20 -2.26
N ALA A 111 23.29 -3.95 -1.91
CA ALA A 111 24.22 -4.57 -2.86
C ALA A 111 23.52 -5.40 -3.95
N ALA A 112 22.46 -6.14 -3.59
CA ALA A 112 21.68 -6.95 -4.53
C ALA A 112 20.94 -6.09 -5.59
N LEU A 113 20.77 -4.79 -5.38
CA LEU A 113 20.06 -3.87 -6.27
C LEU A 113 21.02 -2.98 -7.09
N LEU A 114 22.33 -3.14 -6.92
CA LEU A 114 23.34 -2.41 -7.69
C LEU A 114 23.23 -2.62 -9.20
N PRO A 115 22.98 -3.83 -9.73
CA PRO A 115 22.92 -4.03 -11.18
C PRO A 115 21.91 -3.10 -11.85
N GLN A 116 20.70 -2.95 -11.29
CA GLN A 116 19.66 -2.06 -11.82
C GLN A 116 20.01 -0.57 -11.67
N LEU A 117 20.81 -0.21 -10.66
CA LEU A 117 21.27 1.17 -10.47
C LEU A 117 22.37 1.54 -11.47
N VAL A 118 23.30 0.60 -11.76
CA VAL A 118 24.39 0.81 -12.73
C VAL A 118 23.84 1.12 -14.12
N GLU A 119 22.76 0.45 -14.55
CA GLU A 119 22.10 0.70 -15.83
C GLU A 119 21.65 2.15 -16.01
N VAL A 120 21.30 2.84 -14.91
CA VAL A 120 20.78 4.22 -14.94
C VAL A 120 21.72 5.25 -14.32
N LYS A 121 22.93 4.86 -13.88
CA LYS A 121 23.87 5.75 -13.19
C LYS A 121 24.09 7.08 -13.93
N GLY A 122 24.23 7.04 -15.23
CA GLY A 122 24.40 8.23 -16.07
C GLY A 122 23.16 9.13 -16.21
N GLN A 123 22.00 8.67 -15.74
CA GLN A 123 20.73 9.41 -15.78
C GLN A 123 20.36 10.01 -14.43
N LEU A 124 21.12 9.73 -13.35
CA LEU A 124 20.89 10.25 -12.02
C LEU A 124 21.47 11.66 -11.90
N ALA A 125 20.61 12.67 -12.11
CA ALA A 125 21.03 14.06 -12.27
C ALA A 125 21.61 14.70 -11.00
N THR A 126 21.15 14.27 -9.82
CA THR A 126 21.46 14.95 -8.53
C THR A 126 22.28 14.10 -7.58
N VAL A 127 22.36 12.79 -7.77
CA VAL A 127 23.08 11.88 -6.87
C VAL A 127 24.60 12.09 -6.99
N THR A 128 25.20 12.55 -5.93
CA THR A 128 26.65 12.77 -5.83
C THR A 128 27.33 11.78 -4.89
N GLN A 129 26.56 11.15 -3.99
CA GLN A 129 27.08 10.20 -3.01
C GLN A 129 26.26 8.92 -3.01
N LEU A 130 26.93 7.79 -3.12
CA LEU A 130 26.36 6.45 -3.02
C LEU A 130 26.81 5.79 -1.72
N ILE A 131 25.88 5.17 -1.00
CA ILE A 131 26.13 4.36 0.19
C ILE A 131 25.59 2.96 -0.09
N VAL A 132 26.46 1.94 0.08
CA VAL A 132 26.12 0.55 -0.23
C VAL A 132 25.94 -0.26 1.05
N VAL A 133 24.77 -0.90 1.17
CA VAL A 133 24.43 -1.88 2.22
C VAL A 133 24.79 -3.27 1.73
N GLY A 134 25.56 -4.03 2.52
CA GLY A 134 26.05 -5.37 2.16
C GLY A 134 27.44 -5.35 1.51
N ASP A 135 27.94 -6.54 1.20
CA ASP A 135 29.29 -6.74 0.70
C ASP A 135 29.34 -6.61 -0.84
N ALA A 136 29.56 -5.41 -1.31
CA ALA A 136 29.86 -5.17 -2.72
C ALA A 136 30.79 -3.95 -2.84
N PRO A 137 32.05 -4.13 -3.24
CA PRO A 137 32.95 -3.02 -3.48
C PRO A 137 32.51 -2.27 -4.73
N VAL A 138 32.15 -1.01 -4.56
CA VAL A 138 31.81 -0.08 -5.65
C VAL A 138 32.77 1.10 -5.55
N ALA A 139 33.44 1.41 -6.65
CA ALA A 139 34.32 2.58 -6.70
C ALA A 139 33.53 3.85 -6.35
N ASP A 140 34.11 4.71 -5.52
CA ASP A 140 33.55 5.97 -5.08
C ASP A 140 32.26 5.86 -4.22
N ALA A 141 31.90 4.66 -3.74
CA ALA A 141 30.81 4.46 -2.81
C ALA A 141 31.30 4.23 -1.37
N LEU A 142 30.53 4.68 -0.42
CA LEU A 142 30.76 4.38 0.99
C LEU A 142 30.09 3.05 1.37
N SER A 143 30.76 2.28 2.23
CA SER A 143 30.14 1.11 2.85
C SER A 143 29.24 1.54 4.01
N TRP A 144 28.04 1.00 4.08
CA TRP A 144 27.12 1.18 5.21
C TRP A 144 27.78 0.85 6.56
N ALA A 145 28.58 -0.21 6.60
CA ALA A 145 29.29 -0.61 7.82
C ALA A 145 30.24 0.47 8.36
N THR A 146 30.71 1.37 7.50
CA THR A 146 31.52 2.52 7.89
C THR A 146 30.70 3.56 8.63
N LEU A 147 29.43 3.77 8.22
CA LEU A 147 28.54 4.73 8.86
C LEU A 147 28.27 4.36 10.33
N LEU A 148 28.07 3.08 10.62
CA LEU A 148 27.86 2.58 11.99
C LEU A 148 29.10 2.75 12.91
N ARG A 149 30.27 3.09 12.35
CA ARG A 149 31.50 3.33 13.11
C ARG A 149 31.82 4.82 13.25
N THR A 150 30.97 5.70 12.74
CA THR A 150 31.15 7.15 12.90
C THR A 150 31.18 7.51 14.38
N PRO A 151 32.23 8.17 14.86
CA PRO A 151 32.35 8.55 16.29
C PRO A 151 31.18 9.46 16.69
N LEU A 152 30.56 9.16 17.83
CA LEU A 152 29.50 10.01 18.36
C LEU A 152 30.05 11.35 18.84
N HIS A 153 29.48 12.43 18.35
CA HIS A 153 29.74 13.79 18.83
C HIS A 153 28.38 14.54 18.87
N PRO A 154 28.26 15.59 19.69
CA PRO A 154 27.02 16.35 19.76
C PRO A 154 26.67 16.95 18.40
N LEU A 155 25.48 16.64 17.89
CA LEU A 155 24.85 17.37 16.81
C LEU A 155 24.00 18.51 17.41
N PRO A 156 24.01 19.70 16.80
CA PRO A 156 23.01 20.69 17.16
C PRO A 156 21.62 20.10 16.86
N PRO A 157 20.65 20.23 17.78
CA PRO A 157 19.31 19.75 17.50
C PRO A 157 18.78 20.41 16.22
N PRO A 158 18.27 19.64 15.25
CA PRO A 158 17.71 20.24 14.05
C PRO A 158 16.49 21.10 14.45
N PRO A 159 16.19 22.17 13.70
CA PRO A 159 14.98 22.96 13.92
C PRO A 159 13.73 22.19 13.45
N SER A 160 13.62 20.93 13.85
CA SER A 160 12.58 20.00 13.39
C SER A 160 11.26 20.26 14.12
N HIS A 161 10.18 20.17 13.39
CA HIS A 161 8.83 20.37 13.88
C HIS A 161 7.94 19.17 13.49
N PHE A 162 6.84 18.93 14.18
CA PHE A 162 5.90 17.85 13.87
C PHE A 162 5.35 17.95 12.43
N SER A 163 5.28 19.15 11.85
CA SER A 163 4.83 19.38 10.48
C SER A 163 5.91 19.19 9.42
N ASP A 164 7.17 19.03 9.79
CA ASP A 164 8.21 18.73 8.81
C ASP A 164 8.03 17.33 8.22
N LEU A 165 8.39 17.20 6.94
CA LEU A 165 8.28 15.93 6.24
C LEU A 165 9.18 14.86 6.88
N SER A 166 8.65 13.65 6.99
CA SER A 166 9.36 12.45 7.42
C SER A 166 9.62 11.51 6.24
N LEU A 167 8.62 11.36 5.38
CA LEU A 167 8.64 10.42 4.26
C LEU A 167 8.13 11.06 2.97
N LEU A 168 8.73 10.63 1.86
CA LEU A 168 8.22 10.80 0.50
C LEU A 168 7.86 9.41 -0.04
N LEU A 169 6.60 8.99 0.08
CA LEU A 169 6.18 7.67 -0.41
C LEU A 169 5.65 7.75 -1.83
N TYR A 170 6.18 6.88 -2.69
CA TYR A 170 5.75 6.83 -4.09
C TYR A 170 4.42 6.12 -4.23
N THR A 171 3.53 6.75 -4.99
CA THR A 171 2.26 6.16 -5.41
C THR A 171 2.27 5.92 -6.92
N SER A 172 1.59 4.85 -7.35
CA SER A 172 1.40 4.59 -8.77
C SER A 172 0.43 5.63 -9.33
N GLY A 173 0.95 6.64 -10.01
CA GLY A 173 0.12 7.63 -10.68
C GLY A 173 -0.71 7.01 -11.79
N THR A 174 -1.97 7.42 -11.90
CA THR A 174 -2.88 7.02 -12.98
C THR A 174 -2.41 7.43 -14.37
N THR A 175 -1.42 8.34 -14.43
CA THR A 175 -0.82 8.88 -15.66
C THR A 175 0.51 8.22 -16.04
N GLY A 176 0.87 7.08 -15.41
CA GLY A 176 2.10 6.34 -15.71
C GLY A 176 3.38 6.90 -15.07
N ARG A 177 3.37 8.09 -14.48
CA ARG A 177 4.51 8.64 -13.73
C ARG A 177 4.26 8.49 -12.24
N SER A 178 5.24 7.94 -11.51
CA SER A 178 5.19 7.86 -10.05
C SER A 178 5.11 9.27 -9.44
N LYS A 179 4.26 9.44 -8.43
CA LYS A 179 4.16 10.65 -7.62
C LYS A 179 4.71 10.34 -6.24
N ALA A 180 5.33 11.31 -5.58
CA ALA A 180 5.85 11.17 -4.23
C ALA A 180 4.96 11.96 -3.26
N ALA A 181 4.14 11.27 -2.47
CA ALA A 181 3.27 11.88 -1.45
C ALA A 181 4.12 12.40 -0.28
N MET A 182 3.87 13.64 0.11
CA MET A 182 4.57 14.36 1.18
C MET A 182 3.93 14.05 2.53
N LEU A 183 4.60 13.28 3.39
CA LEU A 183 4.09 12.81 4.67
C LEU A 183 4.90 13.37 5.83
N SER A 184 4.24 14.15 6.70
CA SER A 184 4.87 14.79 7.85
C SER A 184 5.17 13.80 9.00
N ASN A 185 5.96 14.22 9.99
CA ASN A 185 6.16 13.47 11.23
C ASN A 185 4.82 13.20 11.93
N ARG A 186 3.94 14.21 11.99
CA ARG A 186 2.63 14.06 12.61
C ARG A 186 1.74 13.09 11.86
N PHE A 187 1.78 13.08 10.53
CA PHE A 187 1.07 12.10 9.71
C PHE A 187 1.45 10.67 10.14
N VAL A 188 2.75 10.39 10.22
CA VAL A 188 3.25 9.05 10.61
C VAL A 188 2.76 8.64 11.99
N LEU A 189 2.94 9.51 12.99
CA LEU A 189 2.56 9.20 14.38
C LEU A 189 1.03 9.13 14.55
N ARG A 190 0.28 10.00 13.88
CA ARG A 190 -1.17 10.03 13.99
C ARG A 190 -1.84 8.81 13.37
N HIS A 191 -1.35 8.37 12.20
CA HIS A 191 -1.85 7.14 11.58
C HIS A 191 -1.39 5.90 12.34
N GLY A 192 -0.18 5.87 12.87
CA GLY A 192 0.24 4.83 13.82
C GLY A 192 -0.71 4.72 15.02
N GLN A 193 -1.12 5.85 15.60
CA GLN A 193 -2.13 5.85 16.69
C GLN A 193 -3.51 5.40 16.19
N GLY A 194 -3.91 5.80 14.98
CA GLY A 194 -5.17 5.34 14.38
C GLY A 194 -5.24 3.83 14.21
N VAL A 195 -4.14 3.21 13.81
CA VAL A 195 -4.00 1.74 13.71
C VAL A 195 -4.10 1.10 15.10
N ILE A 196 -3.48 1.69 16.14
CA ILE A 196 -3.60 1.21 17.52
C ILE A 196 -5.06 1.21 17.97
N ASP A 197 -5.73 2.33 17.78
CA ASP A 197 -7.12 2.52 18.22
C ASP A 197 -8.08 1.62 17.42
N GLY A 198 -7.93 1.57 16.09
CA GLY A 198 -8.80 0.82 15.18
C GLY A 198 -8.65 -0.70 15.29
N LEU A 199 -7.45 -1.19 15.58
CA LEU A 199 -7.17 -2.62 15.72
C LEU A 199 -7.10 -3.10 17.18
N GLY A 200 -7.27 -2.21 18.15
CA GLY A 200 -7.15 -2.55 19.57
C GLY A 200 -5.79 -3.19 19.89
N LEU A 201 -4.72 -2.58 19.38
CA LEU A 201 -3.36 -3.09 19.58
C LEU A 201 -2.91 -2.87 21.02
N ARG A 202 -2.03 -3.74 21.49
CA ARG A 202 -1.54 -3.78 22.87
C ARG A 202 -0.02 -3.73 22.90
N ALA A 203 0.52 -3.33 24.04
CA ALA A 203 1.96 -3.25 24.23
C ALA A 203 2.68 -4.61 24.15
N ASP A 204 2.00 -5.71 24.37
CA ASP A 204 2.54 -7.07 24.27
C ASP A 204 2.34 -7.71 22.89
N ASP A 205 1.75 -6.99 21.93
CA ASP A 205 1.62 -7.47 20.56
C ASP A 205 2.96 -7.47 19.82
N VAL A 206 3.06 -8.42 18.89
CA VAL A 206 4.12 -8.52 17.90
C VAL A 206 3.44 -8.35 16.53
N LEU A 207 3.71 -7.23 15.87
CA LEU A 207 3.07 -6.81 14.63
C LEU A 207 3.86 -7.33 13.44
N TYR A 208 3.34 -8.31 12.72
CA TYR A 208 4.02 -8.90 11.57
C TYR A 208 3.55 -8.29 10.25
N CYS A 209 4.50 -7.83 9.43
CA CYS A 209 4.28 -7.35 8.08
C CYS A 209 5.33 -7.94 7.12
N PRO A 210 4.92 -8.73 6.10
CA PRO A 210 5.83 -9.26 5.08
C PRO A 210 5.95 -8.34 3.86
N TYR A 211 5.27 -7.18 3.86
CA TYR A 211 5.24 -6.27 2.72
C TYR A 211 6.41 -5.28 2.75
N PRO A 212 6.73 -4.68 1.59
CA PRO A 212 7.91 -3.82 1.48
C PRO A 212 7.85 -2.60 2.39
N MET A 213 9.00 -2.27 3.01
CA MET A 213 9.15 -1.10 3.88
C MET A 213 9.03 0.23 3.13
N PHE A 214 9.11 0.24 1.81
CA PHE A 214 8.84 1.42 0.99
C PHE A 214 7.33 1.69 0.77
N HIS A 215 6.45 0.89 1.38
CA HIS A 215 5.01 1.12 1.47
C HIS A 215 4.59 1.49 2.89
N MET A 216 3.41 2.09 3.00
CA MET A 216 2.89 2.53 4.28
C MET A 216 2.61 1.37 5.27
N ASP A 217 2.30 0.18 4.76
CA ASP A 217 1.97 -1.00 5.58
C ASP A 217 3.08 -1.31 6.60
N SER A 218 4.32 -1.40 6.14
CA SER A 218 5.45 -1.64 7.05
C SER A 218 5.84 -0.40 7.84
N ALA A 219 6.03 0.74 7.19
CA ALA A 219 6.55 1.93 7.85
C ALA A 219 5.54 2.56 8.81
N ILE A 220 4.33 2.86 8.32
CA ILE A 220 3.33 3.65 9.06
C ILE A 220 2.37 2.76 9.85
N MET A 221 2.00 1.58 9.31
CA MET A 221 0.99 0.73 9.93
C MET A 221 1.58 -0.41 10.77
N THR A 222 2.90 -0.61 10.74
CA THR A 222 3.59 -1.63 11.55
C THR A 222 4.64 -1.02 12.47
N ILE A 223 5.63 -0.26 11.93
CA ILE A 223 6.73 0.29 12.73
C ILE A 223 6.23 1.44 13.63
N ALA A 224 5.42 2.37 13.12
CA ALA A 224 4.95 3.49 13.93
C ALA A 224 4.03 3.06 15.09
N PRO A 225 3.03 2.18 14.95
CA PRO A 225 2.26 1.70 16.10
C PRO A 225 3.12 0.89 17.07
N ALA A 226 4.07 0.08 16.61
CA ALA A 226 5.01 -0.62 17.49
C ALA A 226 5.87 0.36 18.30
N LEU A 227 6.35 1.44 17.68
CA LEU A 227 7.08 2.51 18.36
C LEU A 227 6.21 3.15 19.47
N LEU A 228 4.99 3.54 19.13
CA LEU A 228 4.06 4.22 20.06
C LEU A 228 3.63 3.36 21.26
N LEU A 229 3.48 2.06 21.05
CA LEU A 229 3.09 1.08 22.06
C LEU A 229 4.28 0.52 22.86
N ARG A 230 5.51 0.80 22.44
CA ARG A 230 6.70 0.06 22.92
C ARG A 230 6.55 -1.45 22.65
N ALA A 231 5.91 -1.81 21.54
CA ALA A 231 5.69 -3.17 21.06
C ALA A 231 6.77 -3.59 20.05
N VAL A 232 6.61 -4.77 19.44
CA VAL A 232 7.55 -5.31 18.47
C VAL A 232 7.00 -5.17 17.06
N ALA A 233 7.76 -4.53 16.16
CA ALA A 233 7.56 -4.60 14.71
C ALA A 233 8.35 -5.79 14.16
N ALA A 234 7.64 -6.84 13.72
CA ALA A 234 8.22 -8.03 13.11
C ALA A 234 8.14 -7.90 11.58
N ILE A 235 9.27 -7.71 10.91
CA ILE A 235 9.34 -7.45 9.48
C ILE A 235 9.84 -8.70 8.75
N GLY A 236 8.99 -9.26 7.88
CA GLY A 236 9.37 -10.34 6.97
C GLY A 236 10.21 -9.82 5.80
N GLU A 237 11.06 -10.69 5.24
CA GLU A 237 11.86 -10.32 4.07
C GLU A 237 10.98 -10.03 2.85
N ARG A 238 9.98 -10.89 2.64
CA ARG A 238 8.97 -10.79 1.58
C ARG A 238 7.83 -11.76 1.86
N PHE A 239 6.66 -11.51 1.30
CA PHE A 239 5.56 -12.46 1.35
C PHE A 239 5.94 -13.79 0.69
N SER A 240 5.62 -14.90 1.36
CA SER A 240 5.80 -16.26 0.86
C SER A 240 4.74 -17.17 1.44
N VAL A 241 3.85 -17.70 0.60
CA VAL A 241 2.74 -18.57 1.01
C VAL A 241 3.24 -19.77 1.82
N SER A 242 4.30 -20.42 1.35
CA SER A 242 4.83 -21.64 1.97
C SER A 242 5.55 -21.40 3.30
N ARG A 243 6.05 -20.17 3.55
CA ARG A 243 6.81 -19.81 4.77
C ARG A 243 6.01 -18.95 5.74
N TYR A 244 4.85 -18.44 5.32
CA TYR A 244 4.11 -17.42 6.07
C TYR A 244 3.86 -17.80 7.53
N TRP A 245 3.25 -18.94 7.77
CA TRP A 245 2.94 -19.40 9.12
C TRP A 245 4.18 -19.82 9.93
N ASP A 246 5.24 -20.29 9.26
CA ASP A 246 6.53 -20.58 9.90
C ASP A 246 7.21 -19.28 10.36
N GLU A 247 7.23 -18.25 9.52
CA GLU A 247 7.74 -16.94 9.89
C GLU A 247 6.94 -16.35 11.05
N MET A 248 5.61 -16.41 11.00
CA MET A 248 4.73 -15.99 12.09
C MET A 248 5.06 -16.68 13.43
N ARG A 249 5.36 -17.98 13.40
CA ARG A 249 5.76 -18.75 14.59
C ARG A 249 7.13 -18.35 15.11
N ILE A 250 8.12 -18.26 14.22
CA ILE A 250 9.51 -17.87 14.57
C ILE A 250 9.52 -16.47 15.18
N LEU A 251 8.82 -15.53 14.55
CA LEU A 251 8.74 -14.14 14.99
C LEU A 251 7.79 -13.95 16.18
N GLN A 252 7.03 -14.97 16.56
CA GLN A 252 6.03 -14.95 17.63
C GLN A 252 4.93 -13.89 17.41
N ALA A 253 4.54 -13.69 16.15
CA ALA A 253 3.57 -12.69 15.75
C ALA A 253 2.18 -12.94 16.37
N THR A 254 1.57 -11.86 16.87
CA THR A 254 0.21 -11.87 17.44
C THR A 254 -0.79 -11.13 16.58
N VAL A 255 -0.30 -10.23 15.72
CA VAL A 255 -1.07 -9.46 14.75
C VAL A 255 -0.36 -9.54 13.41
N PHE A 256 -1.10 -9.69 12.33
CA PHE A 256 -0.52 -9.77 10.99
C PHE A 256 -1.27 -8.91 9.98
N ASP A 257 -0.51 -8.45 8.99
CA ASP A 257 -0.98 -7.73 7.84
C ASP A 257 -1.27 -8.69 6.68
N PHE A 258 -2.35 -8.44 5.93
CA PHE A 258 -2.68 -9.18 4.71
C PHE A 258 -3.21 -8.27 3.62
N MET A 259 -3.01 -8.66 2.37
CA MET A 259 -3.77 -8.19 1.21
C MET A 259 -4.77 -9.27 0.80
N GLY A 260 -5.91 -8.92 0.21
CA GLY A 260 -6.93 -9.88 -0.18
C GLY A 260 -6.39 -11.04 -1.04
N ALA A 261 -5.46 -10.74 -1.97
CA ALA A 261 -4.80 -11.75 -2.78
C ALA A 261 -3.95 -12.70 -1.91
N THR A 262 -3.16 -12.18 -0.98
CA THR A 262 -2.29 -13.01 -0.11
C THR A 262 -3.12 -13.83 0.87
N LEU A 263 -4.21 -13.27 1.41
CA LEU A 263 -5.16 -14.01 2.23
C LEU A 263 -5.78 -15.18 1.46
N THR A 264 -6.16 -14.94 0.21
CA THR A 264 -6.69 -15.97 -0.70
C THR A 264 -5.66 -17.08 -0.97
N MET A 265 -4.39 -16.73 -1.17
CA MET A 265 -3.32 -17.71 -1.35
C MET A 265 -3.12 -18.59 -0.10
N LEU A 266 -3.19 -18.00 1.09
CA LEU A 266 -3.10 -18.72 2.36
C LEU A 266 -4.33 -19.64 2.56
N TRP A 267 -5.53 -19.17 2.26
CA TRP A 267 -6.77 -19.94 2.35
C TRP A 267 -6.76 -21.18 1.47
N LYS A 268 -6.24 -21.06 0.24
CA LYS A 268 -6.16 -22.15 -0.74
C LYS A 268 -5.15 -23.23 -0.39
N GLN A 269 -4.31 -23.06 0.64
CA GLN A 269 -3.41 -24.12 1.10
C GLN A 269 -4.22 -25.27 1.72
N PRO A 270 -3.79 -26.53 1.56
CA PRO A 270 -4.43 -27.67 2.21
C PRO A 270 -4.56 -27.45 3.71
N ALA A 271 -5.69 -27.86 4.28
CA ALA A 271 -5.89 -27.78 5.72
C ALA A 271 -4.87 -28.66 6.46
N SER A 272 -4.35 -28.13 7.57
CA SER A 272 -3.32 -28.79 8.38
C SER A 272 -3.64 -28.68 9.87
N VAL A 273 -3.20 -29.66 10.64
CA VAL A 273 -3.25 -29.60 12.11
C VAL A 273 -2.42 -28.42 12.66
N ALA A 274 -1.48 -27.90 11.87
CA ALA A 274 -0.65 -26.77 12.22
C ALA A 274 -1.32 -25.40 11.93
N ASP A 275 -2.51 -25.37 11.32
CA ASP A 275 -3.18 -24.10 10.96
C ASP A 275 -3.45 -23.18 12.17
N ARG A 276 -3.55 -23.77 13.38
CA ARG A 276 -3.71 -23.02 14.63
C ARG A 276 -2.43 -22.99 15.50
N ALA A 277 -1.32 -23.51 15.00
CA ALA A 277 -0.08 -23.57 15.77
C ALA A 277 0.70 -22.23 15.72
N HIS A 278 0.02 -21.13 15.97
CA HIS A 278 0.58 -19.77 16.02
C HIS A 278 -0.08 -18.95 17.14
N ARG A 279 0.42 -17.73 17.39
CA ARG A 279 -0.08 -16.83 18.44
C ARG A 279 -0.95 -15.70 17.89
N ALA A 280 -1.23 -15.70 16.58
CA ALA A 280 -2.03 -14.64 15.96
C ALA A 280 -3.43 -14.60 16.54
N ARG A 281 -3.82 -13.42 17.03
CA ARG A 281 -5.17 -13.12 17.50
C ARG A 281 -5.98 -12.30 16.51
N LEU A 282 -5.27 -11.55 15.61
CA LEU A 282 -5.87 -10.62 14.69
C LEU A 282 -5.06 -10.51 13.41
N GLY A 283 -5.74 -10.53 12.27
CA GLY A 283 -5.23 -10.08 10.98
C GLY A 283 -5.98 -8.85 10.50
N TRP A 284 -5.30 -7.95 9.80
CA TRP A 284 -5.90 -6.76 9.21
C TRP A 284 -5.46 -6.56 7.77
N GLY A 285 -6.33 -6.03 6.94
CA GLY A 285 -6.02 -5.80 5.53
C GLY A 285 -7.25 -5.51 4.68
N VAL A 286 -7.07 -5.49 3.35
CA VAL A 286 -8.13 -5.19 2.38
C VAL A 286 -7.92 -5.95 1.06
N PRO A 287 -9.03 -6.27 0.34
CA PRO A 287 -10.39 -6.42 0.86
C PRO A 287 -10.55 -7.73 1.65
N LEU A 288 -11.57 -7.78 2.52
CA LEU A 288 -12.00 -9.03 3.14
C LEU A 288 -12.94 -9.79 2.19
N PRO A 289 -12.63 -11.07 1.90
CA PRO A 289 -13.53 -11.90 1.11
C PRO A 289 -14.74 -12.37 1.92
N ASP A 290 -15.80 -12.79 1.23
CA ASP A 290 -17.04 -13.30 1.86
C ASP A 290 -16.80 -14.52 2.77
N TRP A 291 -15.80 -15.34 2.45
CA TRP A 291 -15.38 -16.51 3.24
C TRP A 291 -14.45 -16.18 4.43
N ALA A 292 -14.27 -14.91 4.77
CA ALA A 292 -13.42 -14.50 5.88
C ALA A 292 -13.77 -15.18 7.21
N GLY A 293 -15.07 -15.44 7.47
CA GLY A 293 -15.51 -16.19 8.64
C GLY A 293 -14.98 -17.62 8.71
N ASP A 294 -14.90 -18.29 7.58
CA ASP A 294 -14.34 -19.64 7.49
C ASP A 294 -12.83 -19.65 7.73
N PHE A 295 -12.14 -18.60 7.24
CA PHE A 295 -10.72 -18.39 7.56
C PHE A 295 -10.50 -18.21 9.06
N GLU A 296 -11.29 -17.35 9.70
CA GLU A 296 -11.25 -17.12 11.15
C GLU A 296 -11.48 -18.43 11.92
N ALA A 297 -12.45 -19.22 11.49
CA ALA A 297 -12.74 -20.52 12.10
C ALA A 297 -11.60 -21.52 11.91
N ARG A 298 -10.97 -21.57 10.73
CA ARG A 298 -9.86 -22.48 10.43
C ARG A 298 -8.59 -22.09 11.20
N PHE A 299 -8.19 -20.83 11.14
CA PHE A 299 -6.91 -20.38 11.71
C PHE A 299 -7.02 -19.86 13.16
N GLY A 300 -8.23 -19.62 13.68
CA GLY A 300 -8.43 -19.20 15.06
C GLY A 300 -8.01 -17.77 15.37
N CYS A 301 -8.07 -16.86 14.40
CA CYS A 301 -7.77 -15.44 14.53
C CYS A 301 -8.88 -14.59 13.91
N ARG A 302 -9.11 -13.39 14.44
CA ARG A 302 -10.07 -12.43 13.90
C ARG A 302 -9.47 -11.69 12.71
N LEU A 303 -10.28 -11.40 11.68
CA LEU A 303 -9.91 -10.54 10.57
C LEU A 303 -10.64 -9.20 10.64
N VAL A 304 -9.92 -8.10 10.38
CA VAL A 304 -10.43 -6.73 10.40
C VAL A 304 -10.16 -6.08 9.05
N GLU A 305 -11.20 -5.56 8.43
CA GLU A 305 -11.08 -4.75 7.24
C GLU A 305 -10.87 -3.29 7.60
N LEU A 306 -10.12 -2.60 6.77
CA LEU A 306 -9.85 -1.19 6.90
C LEU A 306 -9.84 -0.53 5.51
N TYR A 307 -9.81 0.81 5.48
CA TYR A 307 -9.62 1.55 4.24
C TYR A 307 -8.66 2.72 4.48
N GLY A 308 -7.84 2.97 3.49
CA GLY A 308 -6.91 4.09 3.44
C GLY A 308 -6.16 4.17 2.13
N SER A 309 -5.38 5.21 1.97
CA SER A 309 -4.41 5.36 0.88
C SER A 309 -3.14 6.02 1.40
N THR A 310 -2.10 6.06 0.57
CA THR A 310 -0.84 6.71 0.94
C THR A 310 -1.05 8.18 1.33
N GLU A 311 -1.97 8.87 0.66
CA GLU A 311 -2.20 10.31 0.80
C GLU A 311 -3.05 10.68 2.02
N VAL A 312 -4.00 9.83 2.39
CA VAL A 312 -4.93 10.11 3.50
C VAL A 312 -4.65 9.26 4.74
N GLY A 313 -3.69 8.32 4.63
CA GLY A 313 -3.43 7.33 5.67
C GLY A 313 -4.60 6.35 5.83
N THR A 314 -4.62 5.61 6.94
CA THR A 314 -5.69 4.68 7.28
C THR A 314 -6.58 5.30 8.36
N PHE A 315 -7.87 5.41 8.09
CA PHE A 315 -8.81 6.10 8.98
C PHE A 315 -10.21 5.50 9.00
N ILE A 316 -10.50 4.46 8.20
CA ILE A 316 -11.74 3.70 8.28
C ILE A 316 -11.39 2.29 8.74
N PHE A 317 -12.11 1.78 9.75
CA PHE A 317 -11.87 0.47 10.35
C PHE A 317 -13.19 -0.23 10.63
N THR A 318 -13.22 -1.55 10.45
CA THR A 318 -14.31 -2.36 10.99
C THR A 318 -14.31 -2.26 12.53
N PRO A 319 -15.37 -1.78 13.18
CA PRO A 319 -15.45 -1.69 14.63
C PRO A 319 -15.23 -3.05 15.31
N LEU A 320 -14.43 -3.05 16.38
CA LEU A 320 -14.11 -4.29 17.11
C LEU A 320 -15.23 -4.76 18.04
N ASP A 321 -16.08 -3.84 18.47
CA ASP A 321 -17.18 -4.01 19.42
C ASP A 321 -18.55 -4.26 18.75
N ALA A 322 -18.57 -4.30 17.41
CA ALA A 322 -19.77 -4.57 16.63
C ALA A 322 -19.59 -5.80 15.71
N PRO A 323 -20.68 -6.50 15.34
CA PRO A 323 -20.65 -7.49 14.29
C PRO A 323 -20.18 -6.89 12.98
N ARG A 324 -19.28 -7.60 12.27
CA ARG A 324 -18.81 -7.20 10.94
C ARG A 324 -19.99 -7.20 9.95
N ARG A 325 -20.06 -6.18 9.09
CA ARG A 325 -20.97 -6.13 7.94
C ARG A 325 -20.21 -6.56 6.70
N VAL A 326 -20.71 -7.58 6.03
CA VAL A 326 -20.10 -8.13 4.81
C VAL A 326 -19.97 -7.03 3.74
N GLY A 327 -18.80 -6.94 3.13
CA GLY A 327 -18.48 -5.94 2.09
C GLY A 327 -18.25 -4.51 2.58
N SER A 328 -18.35 -4.26 3.90
CA SER A 328 -18.07 -2.93 4.45
C SER A 328 -16.63 -2.83 4.92
N CYS A 329 -15.96 -1.75 4.55
CA CYS A 329 -14.63 -1.41 5.06
C CYS A 329 -14.66 -0.77 6.46
N GLY A 330 -15.86 -0.54 7.04
CA GLY A 330 -16.02 -0.06 8.41
C GLY A 330 -16.55 1.36 8.54
N LYS A 331 -16.11 2.05 9.59
CA LYS A 331 -16.51 3.42 9.92
C LYS A 331 -15.29 4.32 10.10
N PRO A 332 -15.41 5.63 9.83
CA PRO A 332 -14.33 6.57 10.09
C PRO A 332 -13.93 6.61 11.57
N LEU A 333 -12.63 6.69 11.81
CA LEU A 333 -12.04 6.79 13.14
C LEU A 333 -10.96 7.89 13.14
N GLY A 334 -10.97 8.74 14.16
CA GLY A 334 -9.94 9.76 14.34
C GLY A 334 -10.38 11.16 13.90
N PRO A 335 -9.44 12.08 13.71
CA PRO A 335 -9.72 13.47 13.43
C PRO A 335 -9.98 13.71 11.92
N PHE A 336 -10.94 12.98 11.37
CA PHE A 336 -11.29 13.06 9.95
C PHE A 336 -12.79 13.31 9.80
N GLU A 337 -13.12 14.20 8.90
CA GLU A 337 -14.46 14.38 8.38
C GLU A 337 -14.53 13.77 7.00
N VAL A 338 -15.60 13.05 6.70
CA VAL A 338 -15.81 12.39 5.41
C VAL A 338 -17.16 12.76 4.84
N GLN A 339 -17.23 12.89 3.54
CA GLN A 339 -18.46 13.02 2.77
C GLN A 339 -18.39 12.17 1.52
N LEU A 340 -19.54 11.81 0.98
CA LEU A 340 -19.69 11.18 -0.33
C LEU A 340 -20.35 12.18 -1.27
N LEU A 341 -19.64 12.56 -2.34
CA LEU A 341 -20.09 13.61 -3.26
C LEU A 341 -20.42 13.04 -4.65
N ASP A 342 -21.42 13.63 -5.29
CA ASP A 342 -21.71 13.42 -6.71
C ASP A 342 -20.71 14.15 -7.64
N GLU A 343 -20.99 14.13 -8.95
CA GLU A 343 -20.13 14.79 -9.94
C GLU A 343 -20.17 16.32 -9.86
N GLU A 344 -21.26 16.88 -9.38
CA GLU A 344 -21.49 18.31 -9.18
C GLU A 344 -20.90 18.82 -7.85
N GLY A 345 -20.52 17.90 -6.95
CA GLY A 345 -19.92 18.18 -5.64
C GLY A 345 -20.93 18.36 -4.51
N PHE A 346 -22.15 17.84 -4.67
CA PHE A 346 -23.15 17.78 -3.62
C PHE A 346 -23.10 16.43 -2.91
N GLU A 347 -23.46 16.44 -1.61
CA GLU A 347 -23.51 15.21 -0.81
C GLU A 347 -24.65 14.29 -1.30
N VAL A 348 -24.32 13.01 -1.53
CA VAL A 348 -25.29 12.02 -1.96
C VAL A 348 -26.11 11.47 -0.79
N PRO A 349 -27.36 11.04 -1.00
CA PRO A 349 -28.16 10.34 0.01
C PRO A 349 -27.50 9.03 0.48
N PHE A 350 -27.94 8.54 1.65
CA PHE A 350 -27.55 7.20 2.11
C PHE A 350 -27.85 6.14 1.04
N ASP A 351 -27.05 5.09 1.03
CA ASP A 351 -27.12 3.99 0.08
C ASP A 351 -26.88 4.36 -1.40
N THR A 352 -26.44 5.60 -1.65
CA THR A 352 -26.06 6.08 -2.99
C THR A 352 -24.54 6.14 -3.11
N ALA A 353 -24.02 5.76 -4.28
CA ALA A 353 -22.59 5.86 -4.58
C ALA A 353 -22.15 7.32 -4.75
N GLY A 354 -21.06 7.70 -4.10
CA GLY A 354 -20.43 9.01 -4.24
C GLY A 354 -18.91 8.92 -4.11
N GLU A 355 -18.20 9.92 -4.62
CA GLU A 355 -16.75 10.04 -4.40
C GLU A 355 -16.48 10.31 -2.92
N LEU A 356 -15.66 9.46 -2.28
CA LEU A 356 -15.21 9.73 -0.92
C LEU A 356 -14.28 10.93 -0.91
N VAL A 357 -14.65 11.94 -0.15
CA VAL A 357 -13.80 13.09 0.13
C VAL A 357 -13.50 13.17 1.62
N VAL A 358 -12.28 13.62 1.95
CA VAL A 358 -11.77 13.59 3.32
C VAL A 358 -11.22 14.96 3.69
N ARG A 359 -11.51 15.41 4.90
CA ARG A 359 -10.91 16.60 5.50
C ARG A 359 -10.30 16.25 6.86
N GLY A 360 -9.04 16.67 7.06
CA GLY A 360 -8.40 16.57 8.37
C GLY A 360 -8.94 17.63 9.33
N LEU A 361 -9.33 17.21 10.52
CA LEU A 361 -9.77 18.10 11.61
C LEU A 361 -8.59 18.58 12.49
N GLU A 362 -7.40 18.06 12.22
CA GLU A 362 -6.14 18.47 12.85
C GLU A 362 -5.11 18.79 11.75
N PRO A 363 -4.11 19.66 12.03
CA PRO A 363 -3.03 19.92 11.06
C PRO A 363 -2.21 18.66 10.74
N CYS A 364 -1.73 18.54 9.50
CA CYS A 364 -0.77 17.52 9.05
C CYS A 364 -1.22 16.06 9.27
N VAL A 365 -2.53 15.77 9.21
CA VAL A 365 -3.08 14.40 9.27
C VAL A 365 -3.41 13.83 7.89
N LEU A 366 -3.32 14.64 6.85
CA LEU A 366 -3.34 14.25 5.45
C LEU A 366 -1.99 14.58 4.83
N THR A 367 -1.74 14.07 3.61
CA THR A 367 -0.56 14.48 2.83
C THR A 367 -0.53 15.99 2.61
N ASP A 368 0.65 16.57 2.55
CA ASP A 368 0.83 17.97 2.10
C ASP A 368 0.79 18.08 0.56
N GLY A 369 0.45 16.99 -0.14
CA GLY A 369 0.39 16.90 -1.60
C GLY A 369 1.52 16.06 -2.17
N TYR A 370 1.86 16.33 -3.44
CA TYR A 370 2.89 15.60 -4.17
C TYR A 370 4.14 16.46 -4.37
N TRP A 371 5.30 15.91 -4.02
CA TRP A 371 6.59 16.59 -4.13
C TRP A 371 6.87 17.06 -5.56
N ALA A 372 7.19 18.35 -5.69
CA ALA A 372 7.47 19.02 -6.96
C ALA A 372 6.36 18.88 -8.04
N MET A 373 5.11 18.59 -7.63
CA MET A 373 3.96 18.44 -8.51
C MET A 373 2.77 19.30 -8.05
N PRO A 374 2.84 20.63 -8.08
CA PRO A 374 1.78 21.49 -7.55
C PRO A 374 0.45 21.32 -8.30
N GLU A 375 0.46 21.15 -9.61
CA GLU A 375 -0.75 20.92 -10.40
C GLU A 375 -1.47 19.62 -10.00
N ALA A 376 -0.71 18.52 -9.82
CA ALA A 376 -1.26 17.26 -9.34
C ALA A 376 -1.80 17.38 -7.92
N THR A 377 -1.17 18.20 -7.08
CA THR A 377 -1.64 18.50 -5.72
C THR A 377 -2.96 19.27 -5.75
N LEU A 378 -3.08 20.30 -6.60
CA LEU A 378 -4.32 21.06 -6.73
C LEU A 378 -5.50 20.23 -7.24
N THR A 379 -5.24 19.18 -8.04
CA THR A 379 -6.31 18.30 -8.53
C THR A 379 -6.93 17.42 -7.45
N ILE A 380 -6.18 17.08 -6.40
CA ILE A 380 -6.66 16.26 -5.29
C ILE A 380 -7.23 17.07 -4.13
N PHE A 381 -6.88 18.36 -4.03
CA PHE A 381 -7.44 19.27 -3.02
C PHE A 381 -8.37 20.28 -3.69
N ARG A 382 -9.67 20.08 -3.53
CA ARG A 382 -10.71 20.97 -4.06
C ARG A 382 -11.69 21.34 -2.95
N ASN A 383 -12.12 22.57 -2.87
CA ASN A 383 -13.09 23.06 -1.87
C ASN A 383 -12.74 22.66 -0.43
N GLN A 384 -11.43 22.63 -0.08
CA GLN A 384 -10.90 22.23 1.23
C GLN A 384 -11.06 20.72 1.54
N TRP A 385 -11.42 19.90 0.56
CA TRP A 385 -11.50 18.45 0.66
C TRP A 385 -10.39 17.79 -0.13
N PHE A 386 -9.86 16.70 0.42
CA PHE A 386 -9.05 15.75 -0.33
C PHE A 386 -9.98 14.81 -1.08
N HIS A 387 -9.86 14.77 -2.39
CA HIS A 387 -10.61 13.89 -3.28
C HIS A 387 -9.84 12.59 -3.48
N THR A 388 -10.38 11.48 -2.96
CA THR A 388 -9.70 10.18 -2.99
C THR A 388 -9.69 9.54 -4.38
N GLY A 389 -10.67 9.90 -5.21
CA GLY A 389 -10.96 9.23 -6.47
C GLY A 389 -11.57 7.84 -6.29
N ASP A 390 -11.96 7.49 -5.07
CA ASP A 390 -12.60 6.23 -4.74
C ASP A 390 -14.11 6.47 -4.54
N MET A 391 -14.93 5.59 -5.12
CA MET A 391 -16.39 5.61 -5.00
C MET A 391 -16.79 4.69 -3.86
N LEU A 392 -17.54 5.23 -2.90
CA LEU A 392 -18.07 4.50 -1.77
C LEU A 392 -19.59 4.74 -1.66
N ARG A 393 -20.23 3.90 -0.89
CA ARG A 393 -21.63 4.04 -0.43
C ARG A 393 -21.62 4.04 1.10
N GLN A 394 -22.48 4.84 1.72
CA GLN A 394 -22.68 4.87 3.17
C GLN A 394 -24.11 4.46 3.51
N ASP A 395 -24.28 3.55 4.47
CA ASP A 395 -25.61 3.23 4.98
C ASP A 395 -26.05 4.19 6.10
N ALA A 396 -27.33 4.10 6.50
CA ALA A 396 -27.91 4.97 7.53
C ALA A 396 -27.26 4.83 8.92
N ASP A 397 -26.54 3.74 9.17
CA ASP A 397 -25.79 3.52 10.42
C ASP A 397 -24.33 4.01 10.33
N GLY A 398 -23.93 4.60 9.21
CA GLY A 398 -22.61 5.19 8.98
C GLY A 398 -21.53 4.21 8.55
N TRP A 399 -21.89 2.98 8.13
CA TRP A 399 -20.92 2.04 7.57
C TRP A 399 -20.63 2.38 6.11
N LEU A 400 -19.36 2.34 5.73
CA LEU A 400 -18.87 2.63 4.40
C LEU A 400 -18.57 1.35 3.63
N TYR A 401 -18.92 1.34 2.36
CA TYR A 401 -18.73 0.22 1.45
C TYR A 401 -17.98 0.70 0.22
N PHE A 402 -16.82 0.11 -0.04
CA PHE A 402 -16.02 0.41 -1.22
C PHE A 402 -16.69 -0.17 -2.47
N ILE A 403 -16.94 0.66 -3.48
CA ILE A 403 -17.56 0.25 -4.75
C ILE A 403 -16.48 0.08 -5.82
N GLY A 404 -15.51 1.01 -5.88
CA GLY A 404 -14.47 0.98 -6.89
C GLY A 404 -13.75 2.30 -7.01
N ARG A 405 -12.84 2.41 -7.97
CA ARG A 405 -12.21 3.68 -8.30
C ARG A 405 -13.02 4.43 -9.34
N ARG A 406 -13.18 5.74 -9.19
CA ARG A 406 -13.89 6.60 -10.14
C ARG A 406 -13.39 6.40 -11.58
N LYS A 407 -12.11 6.30 -11.79
CA LYS A 407 -11.48 6.05 -13.11
C LYS A 407 -11.66 4.61 -13.62
N ASP A 408 -12.00 3.66 -12.76
CA ASP A 408 -12.25 2.26 -13.08
C ASP A 408 -13.76 1.95 -13.15
N MET A 409 -14.61 2.99 -13.03
CA MET A 409 -16.04 2.90 -13.33
C MET A 409 -16.24 2.93 -14.84
N VAL A 410 -16.98 1.96 -15.35
CA VAL A 410 -17.36 1.91 -16.77
C VAL A 410 -18.71 2.59 -16.94
N ARG A 411 -18.76 3.67 -17.71
CA ARG A 411 -20.00 4.38 -17.98
C ARG A 411 -20.66 3.82 -19.24
N ARG A 412 -21.76 3.11 -19.05
CA ARG A 412 -22.46 2.45 -20.15
C ARG A 412 -23.95 2.73 -20.14
N ARG A 413 -24.45 3.39 -21.21
CA ARG A 413 -25.88 3.72 -21.40
C ARG A 413 -26.49 4.46 -20.21
N GLY A 414 -25.73 5.40 -19.63
CA GLY A 414 -26.16 6.16 -18.47
C GLY A 414 -25.96 5.48 -17.11
N GLU A 415 -25.54 4.20 -17.10
CA GLU A 415 -25.25 3.45 -15.88
C GLU A 415 -23.77 3.49 -15.55
N ASN A 416 -23.43 3.66 -14.27
CA ASN A 416 -22.08 3.56 -13.74
C ASN A 416 -21.84 2.13 -13.23
N ILE A 417 -20.95 1.39 -13.90
CA ILE A 417 -20.64 0.00 -13.61
C ILE A 417 -19.30 -0.06 -12.89
N SER A 418 -19.27 -0.64 -11.70
CA SER A 418 -18.03 -0.92 -11.01
C SER A 418 -17.28 -2.06 -11.71
N ALA A 419 -16.08 -1.76 -12.25
CA ALA A 419 -15.23 -2.81 -12.80
C ALA A 419 -14.88 -3.86 -11.74
N ALA A 420 -14.68 -3.45 -10.49
CA ALA A 420 -14.39 -4.35 -9.38
C ALA A 420 -15.53 -5.33 -9.09
N GLU A 421 -16.80 -4.88 -9.14
CA GLU A 421 -17.95 -5.78 -8.96
C GLU A 421 -18.03 -6.84 -10.07
N VAL A 422 -17.72 -6.46 -11.31
CA VAL A 422 -17.67 -7.41 -12.42
C VAL A 422 -16.50 -8.38 -12.25
N GLU A 423 -15.33 -7.89 -11.81
CA GLU A 423 -14.15 -8.72 -11.51
C GLU A 423 -14.45 -9.78 -10.44
N ILE A 424 -15.08 -9.39 -9.34
CA ILE A 424 -15.47 -10.32 -8.27
C ILE A 424 -16.29 -11.49 -8.84
N ILE A 425 -17.25 -11.22 -9.70
CA ILE A 425 -18.12 -12.25 -10.28
C ILE A 425 -17.35 -13.13 -11.26
N VAL A 426 -16.52 -12.55 -12.12
CA VAL A 426 -15.70 -13.29 -13.10
C VAL A 426 -14.70 -14.20 -12.36
N ASP A 427 -14.07 -13.73 -11.30
CA ASP A 427 -13.09 -14.47 -10.49
C ASP A 427 -13.72 -15.65 -9.72
N THR A 428 -15.06 -15.66 -9.53
CA THR A 428 -15.76 -16.84 -8.97
C THR A 428 -15.83 -18.00 -9.93
N HIS A 429 -15.52 -17.82 -11.23
CA HIS A 429 -15.53 -18.93 -12.18
C HIS A 429 -14.35 -19.89 -11.88
N PRO A 430 -14.59 -21.21 -11.73
CA PRO A 430 -13.57 -22.15 -11.28
C PRO A 430 -12.36 -22.27 -12.23
N GLU A 431 -12.52 -21.98 -13.52
CA GLU A 431 -11.46 -22.03 -14.52
C GLU A 431 -10.75 -20.69 -14.73
N VAL A 432 -11.19 -19.59 -14.12
CA VAL A 432 -10.50 -18.32 -14.14
C VAL A 432 -9.43 -18.30 -13.04
N LEU A 433 -8.22 -17.87 -13.38
CA LEU A 433 -7.13 -17.68 -12.44
C LEU A 433 -7.15 -16.25 -11.87
N GLU A 434 -7.30 -15.27 -12.75
CA GLU A 434 -7.39 -13.84 -12.45
C GLU A 434 -8.02 -13.10 -13.62
N CYS A 435 -8.63 -11.95 -13.35
CA CYS A 435 -9.15 -11.09 -14.42
C CYS A 435 -8.91 -9.61 -14.17
N ALA A 436 -9.12 -8.81 -15.22
CA ALA A 436 -9.18 -7.36 -15.16
C ALA A 436 -10.37 -6.88 -16.01
N VAL A 437 -11.17 -5.99 -15.43
CA VAL A 437 -12.34 -5.38 -16.07
C VAL A 437 -12.12 -3.87 -16.21
N PHE A 438 -12.51 -3.32 -17.36
CA PHE A 438 -12.37 -1.90 -17.67
C PHE A 438 -13.32 -1.48 -18.80
N GLY A 439 -13.51 -0.16 -18.93
CA GLY A 439 -14.25 0.43 -20.04
C GLY A 439 -13.39 0.52 -21.30
N VAL A 440 -13.99 0.23 -22.45
CA VAL A 440 -13.43 0.53 -23.78
C VAL A 440 -14.42 1.40 -24.55
N PRO A 441 -13.94 2.27 -25.47
CA PRO A 441 -14.82 3.13 -26.25
C PRO A 441 -15.89 2.33 -26.97
N SER A 442 -17.15 2.80 -26.91
CA SER A 442 -18.31 2.19 -27.58
C SER A 442 -18.70 2.98 -28.82
N ASN A 443 -19.13 2.29 -29.88
CA ASN A 443 -19.68 2.94 -31.07
C ASN A 443 -21.11 3.48 -30.88
N MET A 444 -21.79 3.12 -29.80
CA MET A 444 -23.19 3.46 -29.54
C MET A 444 -23.41 4.29 -28.29
N THR A 445 -22.50 4.23 -27.34
CA THR A 445 -22.60 4.87 -26.02
C THR A 445 -21.20 5.38 -25.61
N GLU A 446 -21.08 5.76 -24.33
CA GLU A 446 -19.81 6.23 -23.77
C GLU A 446 -18.74 5.13 -23.79
N GLU A 447 -19.05 3.98 -23.15
CA GLU A 447 -18.14 2.83 -23.02
C GLU A 447 -18.90 1.49 -23.07
N ASP A 448 -18.16 0.43 -23.34
CA ASP A 448 -18.60 -0.95 -23.17
C ASP A 448 -17.66 -1.69 -22.19
N VAL A 449 -18.22 -2.65 -21.46
CA VAL A 449 -17.47 -3.45 -20.49
C VAL A 449 -16.61 -4.48 -21.21
N MET A 450 -15.30 -4.46 -20.93
CA MET A 450 -14.34 -5.45 -21.41
C MET A 450 -13.72 -6.21 -20.25
N VAL A 451 -13.57 -7.53 -20.43
CA VAL A 451 -12.88 -8.46 -19.52
C VAL A 451 -11.63 -9.00 -20.21
N CYS A 452 -10.48 -8.85 -19.58
CA CYS A 452 -9.28 -9.64 -19.87
C CYS A 452 -9.09 -10.67 -18.75
N ALA A 453 -8.99 -11.96 -19.08
CA ALA A 453 -8.86 -13.02 -18.08
C ALA A 453 -7.71 -13.98 -18.40
N VAL A 454 -7.04 -14.44 -17.36
CA VAL A 454 -6.07 -15.54 -17.40
C VAL A 454 -6.78 -16.80 -16.93
N LEU A 455 -6.70 -17.84 -17.74
CA LEU A 455 -7.32 -19.12 -17.42
C LEU A 455 -6.34 -20.05 -16.69
N ARG A 456 -6.89 -20.98 -15.90
CA ARG A 456 -6.09 -22.03 -15.28
C ARG A 456 -5.52 -22.97 -16.33
N THR A 457 -4.37 -23.54 -16.05
CA THR A 457 -3.73 -24.51 -16.96
C THR A 457 -4.66 -25.68 -17.28
N GLY A 458 -4.86 -25.93 -18.58
CA GLY A 458 -5.73 -27.01 -19.07
C GLY A 458 -7.21 -26.61 -19.19
N SER A 459 -7.56 -25.35 -18.93
CA SER A 459 -8.93 -24.83 -19.13
C SER A 459 -9.33 -24.85 -20.61
N ALA A 460 -10.57 -25.22 -20.88
CA ALA A 460 -11.22 -25.10 -22.19
C ALA A 460 -12.36 -24.05 -22.18
N LEU A 461 -12.40 -23.18 -21.19
CA LEU A 461 -13.40 -22.13 -21.06
C LEU A 461 -13.44 -21.23 -22.29
N THR A 462 -14.64 -21.07 -22.86
CA THR A 462 -14.87 -20.13 -23.95
C THR A 462 -15.38 -18.79 -23.43
N ALA A 463 -15.20 -17.73 -24.20
CA ALA A 463 -15.72 -16.40 -23.86
C ALA A 463 -17.26 -16.38 -23.73
N GLN A 464 -17.97 -17.17 -24.57
CA GLN A 464 -19.39 -17.36 -24.46
C GLN A 464 -19.77 -17.99 -23.11
N ALA A 465 -19.12 -19.09 -22.72
CA ALA A 465 -19.41 -19.78 -21.47
C ALA A 465 -19.13 -18.89 -20.24
N LEU A 466 -18.06 -18.08 -20.28
CA LEU A 466 -17.80 -17.11 -19.22
C LEU A 466 -18.90 -16.05 -19.14
N THR A 467 -19.40 -15.56 -20.28
CA THR A 467 -20.49 -14.58 -20.31
C THR A 467 -21.80 -15.19 -19.82
N ASP A 468 -22.08 -16.44 -20.17
CA ASP A 468 -23.25 -17.18 -19.69
C ASP A 468 -23.20 -17.39 -18.17
N TRP A 469 -22.01 -17.68 -17.62
CA TRP A 469 -21.75 -17.70 -16.18
C TRP A 469 -22.13 -16.39 -15.50
N CYS A 470 -21.75 -15.26 -16.09
CA CYS A 470 -22.06 -13.92 -15.59
C CYS A 470 -23.56 -13.59 -15.67
N THR A 471 -24.29 -14.08 -16.66
CA THR A 471 -25.68 -13.70 -16.95
C THR A 471 -26.62 -13.97 -15.78
N SER A 472 -26.40 -15.01 -15.01
CA SER A 472 -27.23 -15.35 -13.83
C SER A 472 -26.75 -14.69 -12.52
N ARG A 473 -25.63 -13.95 -12.56
CA ARG A 473 -24.91 -13.46 -11.37
C ARG A 473 -24.74 -11.95 -11.31
N MET A 474 -25.04 -11.24 -12.39
CA MET A 474 -24.97 -9.77 -12.42
C MET A 474 -26.10 -9.18 -13.26
N ALA A 475 -26.34 -7.87 -13.10
CA ALA A 475 -27.33 -7.15 -13.88
C ALA A 475 -26.94 -7.14 -15.38
N ARG A 476 -27.94 -7.15 -16.26
CA ARG A 476 -27.73 -7.25 -17.72
C ARG A 476 -26.83 -6.13 -18.28
N PHE A 477 -26.89 -4.92 -17.71
CA PHE A 477 -26.07 -3.80 -18.14
C PHE A 477 -24.59 -3.96 -17.77
N MET A 478 -24.28 -4.74 -16.73
CA MET A 478 -22.92 -5.04 -16.27
C MET A 478 -22.24 -6.15 -17.10
N LEU A 479 -23.01 -6.91 -17.88
CA LEU A 479 -22.46 -8.05 -18.64
C LEU A 479 -21.37 -7.58 -19.61
N PRO A 480 -20.19 -8.24 -19.62
CA PRO A 480 -19.13 -7.93 -20.55
C PRO A 480 -19.62 -8.01 -21.99
N ARG A 481 -19.31 -6.98 -22.78
CA ARG A 481 -19.44 -7.05 -24.23
C ARG A 481 -18.25 -7.75 -24.83
N TYR A 482 -17.04 -7.39 -24.39
CA TYR A 482 -15.79 -7.91 -24.90
C TYR A 482 -15.11 -8.81 -23.89
N VAL A 483 -14.60 -9.96 -24.36
CA VAL A 483 -13.81 -10.91 -23.56
C VAL A 483 -12.53 -11.27 -24.30
N ARG A 484 -11.39 -11.14 -23.63
CA ARG A 484 -10.08 -11.57 -24.13
C ARG A 484 -9.41 -12.50 -23.11
N PHE A 485 -8.97 -13.67 -23.56
CA PHE A 485 -8.12 -14.53 -22.76
C PHE A 485 -6.65 -14.25 -23.04
N MET A 486 -5.85 -14.16 -21.98
CA MET A 486 -4.45 -13.82 -22.04
C MET A 486 -3.63 -14.84 -21.23
N PRO A 487 -2.36 -15.07 -21.60
CA PRO A 487 -1.48 -15.94 -20.81
C PRO A 487 -1.09 -15.30 -19.48
N VAL A 488 -1.04 -13.97 -19.38
CA VAL A 488 -0.69 -13.20 -18.19
C VAL A 488 -1.25 -11.78 -18.32
N LEU A 489 -1.72 -11.19 -17.21
CA LEU A 489 -2.08 -9.78 -17.15
C LEU A 489 -0.84 -8.91 -16.92
N PRO A 490 -0.74 -7.72 -17.54
CA PRO A 490 0.31 -6.76 -17.24
C PRO A 490 0.15 -6.26 -15.81
N LYS A 491 1.23 -6.35 -15.01
CA LYS A 491 1.19 -5.96 -13.59
C LYS A 491 2.29 -4.99 -13.24
N THR A 492 1.98 -4.13 -12.28
CA THR A 492 2.99 -3.30 -11.62
C THR A 492 3.92 -4.19 -10.78
N PRO A 493 5.08 -3.65 -10.36
CA PRO A 493 5.97 -4.35 -9.43
C PRO A 493 5.35 -4.72 -8.07
N THR A 494 4.18 -4.15 -7.74
CA THR A 494 3.39 -4.44 -6.55
C THR A 494 2.23 -5.40 -6.83
N ASP A 495 2.31 -6.14 -7.94
CA ASP A 495 1.32 -7.14 -8.38
C ASP A 495 -0.09 -6.59 -8.70
N LYS A 496 -0.23 -5.27 -8.89
CA LYS A 496 -1.48 -4.64 -9.33
C LYS A 496 -1.56 -4.64 -10.85
N VAL A 497 -2.71 -5.04 -11.40
CA VAL A 497 -2.93 -5.04 -12.85
C VAL A 497 -2.86 -3.62 -13.40
N GLU A 498 -2.08 -3.43 -14.47
CA GLU A 498 -1.95 -2.16 -15.19
C GLU A 498 -3.07 -2.02 -16.24
N LYS A 499 -4.31 -1.82 -15.78
CA LYS A 499 -5.50 -1.72 -16.64
C LYS A 499 -5.35 -0.71 -17.78
N PHE A 500 -4.61 0.38 -17.56
CA PHE A 500 -4.39 1.40 -18.59
C PHE A 500 -3.69 0.85 -19.85
N ARG A 501 -2.81 -0.15 -19.70
CA ARG A 501 -2.19 -0.83 -20.86
C ARG A 501 -3.22 -1.61 -21.66
N LEU A 502 -4.06 -2.38 -20.96
CA LEU A 502 -5.14 -3.16 -21.58
C LEU A 502 -6.17 -2.25 -22.26
N GLN A 503 -6.50 -1.12 -21.64
CA GLN A 503 -7.38 -0.10 -22.24
C GLN A 503 -6.80 0.49 -23.52
N HIS A 504 -5.49 0.77 -23.54
CA HIS A 504 -4.80 1.30 -24.71
C HIS A 504 -4.75 0.30 -25.87
N GLU A 505 -4.66 -1.00 -25.59
CA GLU A 505 -4.74 -2.06 -26.59
C GLU A 505 -6.14 -2.17 -27.23
N GLY A 506 -7.18 -1.72 -26.51
CA GLY A 506 -8.56 -1.72 -26.97
C GLY A 506 -9.15 -3.12 -27.13
N SER A 507 -10.28 -3.20 -27.89
CA SER A 507 -11.08 -4.43 -28.03
C SER A 507 -10.86 -5.17 -29.37
N ALA A 508 -9.88 -4.79 -30.20
CA ALA A 508 -9.75 -5.28 -31.57
C ALA A 508 -9.64 -6.82 -31.68
N ASP A 509 -8.93 -7.47 -30.74
CA ASP A 509 -8.71 -8.91 -30.72
C ASP A 509 -9.58 -9.65 -29.69
N ALA A 510 -10.60 -8.98 -29.16
CA ALA A 510 -11.50 -9.56 -28.18
C ALA A 510 -12.73 -10.22 -28.84
N TRP A 511 -13.22 -11.29 -28.24
CA TRP A 511 -14.53 -11.84 -28.58
C TRP A 511 -15.62 -10.81 -28.26
N ASP A 512 -16.55 -10.56 -29.20
CA ASP A 512 -17.67 -9.61 -29.06
C ASP A 512 -18.98 -10.37 -28.93
N ARG A 513 -19.62 -10.26 -27.77
CA ARG A 513 -20.92 -10.88 -27.47
C ARG A 513 -22.03 -10.42 -28.43
N GLU A 514 -22.02 -9.13 -28.82
CA GLU A 514 -23.08 -8.58 -29.70
C GLU A 514 -22.89 -9.04 -31.15
N ALA A 515 -21.66 -9.25 -31.61
CA ALA A 515 -21.38 -9.84 -32.91
C ALA A 515 -21.75 -11.34 -32.95
N ALA A 516 -21.46 -12.07 -31.87
CA ALA A 516 -21.78 -13.50 -31.76
C ALA A 516 -23.31 -13.76 -31.71
N SER A 517 -24.10 -12.87 -31.10
CA SER A 517 -25.55 -12.98 -31.05
C SER A 517 -26.24 -12.64 -32.38
N ASN A 518 -25.56 -11.97 -33.32
CA ASN A 518 -26.08 -11.62 -34.66
C ASN A 518 -25.72 -12.66 -35.73
N THR A 519 -25.01 -13.74 -35.41
CA THR A 519 -24.75 -14.81 -36.36
C THR A 519 -25.99 -15.70 -36.43
N PRO A 520 -26.70 -15.78 -37.61
CA PRO A 520 -27.87 -16.64 -37.72
C PRO A 520 -27.47 -18.09 -37.47
N SER A 521 -28.18 -18.78 -36.59
CA SER A 521 -28.02 -20.22 -36.44
C SER A 521 -28.26 -20.88 -37.81
N ILE A 522 -27.23 -21.34 -38.46
CA ILE A 522 -27.32 -22.21 -39.61
C ILE A 522 -27.84 -23.53 -39.06
N ASN A 523 -29.18 -23.72 -39.13
CA ASN A 523 -29.79 -25.02 -38.93
C ASN A 523 -29.32 -25.96 -40.06
N THR A 524 -28.46 -26.90 -39.69
CA THR A 524 -28.21 -28.11 -40.47
C THR A 524 -28.93 -29.28 -39.85
#